data_0c608f2ceb416d57d51e67cd7d528f69
#
_entry.id   0c608f2ceb416d57d51e67cd7d528f69
#
_cell.length_a   1.000
_cell.length_b   1.000
_cell.length_c   1.000
_cell.angle_alpha   90.00
_cell.angle_beta   90.00
_cell.angle_gamma   90.00
#
_symmetry.space_group_name_H-M   'P 1'
#
loop_
_entity.id
_entity.type
_entity.pdbx_description
1 polymer ?
#
loop_
_entity_poly.entity_id
_entity_poly.type
_entity_poly.pdbx_seq_one_letter_code
_entity_poly.pdbx_strand_id
1 'polypeptide(L)'
;MNDIISLLQSKKTTDVRKAAKFLQKNLMPELEDLVIEAFQRESLRNQKSWETRCELINCIGINDYKKATPLLEHIAEINEEFDTVTSCAGKALIRVKRKDKSDVSELLKRLNTMGYSLGYGMLDALGYDKMQPSNEDIRTIIDAVWDFGKNIGKGFCAPRYGLVAACAGWEPSLVRDFLLHCIATGDVPVKYVAENSLKGKYVRLR
;
A
#
# COMPACT_ATOMS: atom_id res chain seq x y z
N MET A 1 -10.39 -26.14 -0.64
CA MET A 1 -9.13 -25.97 -1.38
C MET A 1 -9.31 -26.14 -2.88
N ASN A 2 -9.80 -27.26 -3.38
CA ASN A 2 -9.98 -27.49 -4.82
C ASN A 2 -10.80 -26.39 -5.54
N ASP A 3 -11.84 -25.86 -4.91
CA ASP A 3 -12.66 -24.79 -5.48
C ASP A 3 -11.87 -23.48 -5.68
N ILE A 4 -10.98 -23.13 -4.76
CA ILE A 4 -10.15 -21.92 -4.85
C ILE A 4 -9.10 -22.06 -5.95
N ILE A 5 -8.47 -23.23 -6.06
CA ILE A 5 -7.53 -23.55 -7.15
C ILE A 5 -8.24 -23.42 -8.50
N SER A 6 -9.41 -24.01 -8.62
CA SER A 6 -10.22 -23.93 -9.84
C SER A 6 -10.61 -22.48 -10.20
N LEU A 7 -10.95 -21.64 -9.21
CA LEU A 7 -11.22 -20.22 -9.42
C LEU A 7 -9.98 -19.44 -9.84
N LEU A 8 -8.81 -19.69 -9.22
CA LEU A 8 -7.54 -19.04 -9.62
C LEU A 8 -7.15 -19.41 -11.05
N GLN A 9 -7.42 -20.64 -11.49
CA GLN A 9 -7.12 -21.13 -12.85
C GLN A 9 -8.19 -20.79 -13.88
N SER A 10 -9.31 -20.21 -13.46
CA SER A 10 -10.42 -19.86 -14.36
C SER A 10 -10.01 -18.91 -15.48
N LYS A 11 -10.63 -19.09 -16.65
CA LYS A 11 -10.54 -18.13 -17.76
C LYS A 11 -11.36 -16.85 -17.52
N LYS A 12 -12.22 -16.81 -16.52
CA LYS A 12 -13.05 -15.65 -16.18
C LYS A 12 -12.36 -14.80 -15.12
N THR A 13 -12.00 -13.57 -15.46
CA THR A 13 -11.39 -12.58 -14.55
C THR A 13 -12.17 -12.40 -13.25
N THR A 14 -13.52 -12.47 -13.31
CA THR A 14 -14.37 -12.37 -12.12
C THR A 14 -14.17 -13.51 -11.12
N ASP A 15 -13.91 -14.73 -11.60
CA ASP A 15 -13.65 -15.87 -10.73
C ASP A 15 -12.28 -15.76 -10.05
N VAL A 16 -11.27 -15.37 -10.82
CA VAL A 16 -9.92 -15.06 -10.28
C VAL A 16 -10.01 -13.99 -9.20
N ARG A 17 -10.77 -12.91 -9.43
CA ARG A 17 -11.00 -11.85 -8.44
C ARG A 17 -11.67 -12.37 -7.17
N LYS A 18 -12.67 -13.25 -7.29
CA LYS A 18 -13.32 -13.89 -6.14
C LYS A 18 -12.32 -14.71 -5.31
N ALA A 19 -11.46 -15.49 -5.97
CA ALA A 19 -10.43 -16.26 -5.31
C ALA A 19 -9.44 -15.35 -4.56
N ALA A 20 -8.95 -14.28 -5.20
CA ALA A 20 -8.04 -13.32 -4.57
C ALA A 20 -8.65 -12.67 -3.32
N LYS A 21 -9.94 -12.24 -3.39
CA LYS A 21 -10.66 -11.69 -2.23
C LYS A 21 -10.89 -12.71 -1.11
N PHE A 22 -11.09 -13.97 -1.44
CA PHE A 22 -11.20 -15.04 -0.46
C PHE A 22 -9.86 -15.25 0.26
N LEU A 23 -8.76 -15.30 -0.48
CA LEU A 23 -7.41 -15.52 0.06
C LEU A 23 -6.91 -14.35 0.93
N GLN A 24 -7.39 -13.13 0.72
CA GLN A 24 -7.10 -12.00 1.62
C GLN A 24 -7.70 -12.19 3.03
N LYS A 25 -8.69 -13.05 3.19
CA LYS A 25 -9.35 -13.36 4.47
C LYS A 25 -8.94 -14.71 5.05
N ASN A 26 -8.42 -15.59 4.20
CA ASN A 26 -8.08 -16.95 4.53
C ASN A 26 -6.66 -17.21 4.03
N LEU A 27 -5.69 -17.13 4.94
CA LEU A 27 -4.27 -17.29 4.59
C LEU A 27 -3.99 -18.73 4.13
N MET A 28 -3.46 -18.88 2.94
CA MET A 28 -3.13 -20.17 2.31
C MET A 28 -1.74 -20.09 1.65
N PRO A 29 -0.64 -20.23 2.44
CA PRO A 29 0.72 -20.06 1.94
C PRO A 29 1.06 -20.99 0.76
N GLU A 30 0.45 -22.17 0.72
CA GLU A 30 0.66 -23.17 -0.32
C GLU A 30 0.17 -22.74 -1.72
N LEU A 31 -0.64 -21.67 -1.83
CA LEU A 31 -1.16 -21.18 -3.10
C LEU A 31 -0.34 -20.03 -3.71
N GLU A 32 0.82 -19.70 -3.14
CA GLU A 32 1.70 -18.63 -3.61
C GLU A 32 1.96 -18.66 -5.10
N ASP A 33 2.43 -19.80 -5.62
CA ASP A 33 2.79 -19.96 -7.04
C ASP A 33 1.56 -19.76 -7.94
N LEU A 34 0.40 -20.29 -7.56
CA LEU A 34 -0.84 -20.15 -8.32
C LEU A 34 -1.36 -18.70 -8.36
N VAL A 35 -1.16 -17.95 -7.28
CA VAL A 35 -1.54 -16.53 -7.24
C VAL A 35 -0.61 -15.70 -8.15
N ILE A 36 0.69 -15.99 -8.17
CA ILE A 36 1.66 -15.35 -9.06
C ILE A 36 1.32 -15.66 -10.53
N GLU A 37 1.07 -16.92 -10.87
CA GLU A 37 0.66 -17.33 -12.21
C GLU A 37 -0.65 -16.64 -12.64
N ALA A 38 -1.63 -16.54 -11.74
CA ALA A 38 -2.88 -15.86 -12.01
C ALA A 38 -2.64 -14.36 -12.30
N PHE A 39 -1.76 -13.69 -11.55
CA PHE A 39 -1.41 -12.30 -11.80
C PHE A 39 -0.74 -12.13 -13.18
N GLN A 40 0.26 -12.96 -13.50
CA GLN A 40 0.95 -12.90 -14.79
C GLN A 40 -0.05 -13.09 -15.95
N ARG A 41 -0.95 -14.06 -15.85
CA ARG A 41 -1.99 -14.30 -16.83
C ARG A 41 -2.96 -13.12 -16.99
N GLU A 42 -3.41 -12.52 -15.88
CA GLU A 42 -4.29 -11.35 -15.92
C GLU A 42 -3.57 -10.11 -16.49
N SER A 43 -2.26 -9.97 -16.28
CA SER A 43 -1.44 -8.89 -16.84
C SER A 43 -1.32 -8.96 -18.37
N LEU A 44 -1.31 -10.16 -18.93
CA LEU A 44 -1.27 -10.37 -20.38
C LEU A 44 -2.62 -10.15 -21.09
N ARG A 45 -3.72 -10.15 -20.33
CA ARG A 45 -5.06 -10.14 -20.94
C ARG A 45 -5.55 -8.78 -21.41
N ASN A 46 -5.49 -7.76 -20.55
CA ASN A 46 -6.02 -6.43 -20.91
C ASN A 46 -5.87 -5.44 -19.72
N GLN A 47 -5.77 -4.14 -20.02
CA GLN A 47 -5.87 -3.07 -19.02
C GLN A 47 -7.18 -3.14 -18.20
N LYS A 48 -8.29 -3.65 -18.77
CA LYS A 48 -9.58 -3.81 -18.08
C LYS A 48 -9.56 -4.77 -16.89
N SER A 49 -8.52 -5.59 -16.72
CA SER A 49 -8.37 -6.50 -15.57
C SER A 49 -7.66 -5.85 -14.35
N TRP A 50 -7.45 -4.53 -14.37
CA TRP A 50 -6.69 -3.82 -13.34
C TRP A 50 -7.20 -4.10 -11.91
N GLU A 51 -8.53 -4.12 -11.68
CA GLU A 51 -9.10 -4.44 -10.37
C GLU A 51 -8.71 -5.85 -9.89
N THR A 52 -8.69 -6.83 -10.81
CA THR A 52 -8.30 -8.21 -10.47
C THR A 52 -6.82 -8.30 -10.16
N ARG A 53 -5.98 -7.57 -10.90
CA ARG A 53 -4.54 -7.45 -10.60
C ARG A 53 -4.32 -6.82 -9.23
N CYS A 54 -5.04 -5.76 -8.88
CA CYS A 54 -4.98 -5.15 -7.54
C CYS A 54 -5.35 -6.15 -6.43
N GLU A 55 -6.43 -6.93 -6.61
CA GLU A 55 -6.83 -7.92 -5.62
C GLU A 55 -5.80 -9.05 -5.45
N LEU A 56 -5.17 -9.49 -6.54
CA LEU A 56 -4.09 -10.48 -6.50
C LEU A 56 -2.84 -9.94 -5.79
N ILE A 57 -2.44 -8.70 -6.07
CA ILE A 57 -1.32 -8.04 -5.38
C ILE A 57 -1.63 -7.85 -3.88
N ASN A 58 -2.85 -7.42 -3.55
CA ASN A 58 -3.26 -7.33 -2.15
C ASN A 58 -3.21 -8.69 -1.44
N CYS A 59 -3.64 -9.74 -2.14
CA CYS A 59 -3.53 -11.12 -1.67
C CYS A 59 -2.05 -11.50 -1.40
N ILE A 60 -1.15 -11.19 -2.33
CA ILE A 60 0.31 -11.40 -2.18
C ILE A 60 0.82 -10.73 -0.91
N GLY A 61 0.53 -9.45 -0.74
CA GLY A 61 1.00 -8.69 0.42
C GLY A 61 0.41 -9.18 1.76
N ILE A 62 -0.86 -9.57 1.80
CA ILE A 62 -1.53 -10.03 3.02
C ILE A 62 -1.05 -11.42 3.43
N ASN A 63 -0.83 -12.31 2.46
CA ASN A 63 -0.34 -13.67 2.72
C ASN A 63 1.19 -13.75 2.88
N ASP A 64 1.90 -12.64 2.74
CA ASP A 64 3.36 -12.57 2.81
C ASP A 64 4.06 -13.50 1.79
N TYR A 65 3.58 -13.52 0.56
CA TYR A 65 4.10 -14.37 -0.51
C TYR A 65 5.46 -13.86 -1.01
N LYS A 66 6.55 -14.42 -0.46
CA LYS A 66 7.93 -13.96 -0.68
C LYS A 66 8.44 -14.18 -2.09
N LYS A 67 8.02 -15.24 -2.77
CA LYS A 67 8.41 -15.53 -4.16
C LYS A 67 7.91 -14.46 -5.13
N ALA A 68 6.87 -13.71 -4.77
CA ALA A 68 6.36 -12.61 -5.58
C ALA A 68 7.22 -11.32 -5.49
N THR A 69 8.25 -11.29 -4.63
CA THR A 69 9.09 -10.09 -4.46
C THR A 69 9.65 -9.55 -5.78
N PRO A 70 10.24 -10.36 -6.67
CA PRO A 70 10.76 -9.85 -7.96
C PRO A 70 9.67 -9.23 -8.84
N LEU A 71 8.45 -9.79 -8.82
CA LEU A 71 7.30 -9.24 -9.54
C LEU A 71 6.92 -7.86 -9.00
N LEU A 72 6.84 -7.71 -7.67
CA LEU A 72 6.49 -6.43 -7.03
C LEU A 72 7.59 -5.39 -7.24
N GLU A 73 8.86 -5.79 -7.19
CA GLU A 73 10.00 -4.92 -7.48
C GLU A 73 9.96 -4.40 -8.92
N HIS A 74 9.65 -5.28 -9.89
CA HIS A 74 9.52 -4.88 -11.29
C HIS A 74 8.41 -3.84 -11.48
N ILE A 75 7.23 -4.00 -10.86
CA ILE A 75 6.16 -3.00 -10.92
C ILE A 75 6.61 -1.68 -10.25
N ALA A 76 7.32 -1.77 -9.13
CA ALA A 76 7.84 -0.60 -8.42
C ALA A 76 8.96 0.12 -9.19
N GLU A 77 9.72 -0.56 -10.03
CA GLU A 77 10.75 0.03 -10.91
C GLU A 77 10.12 0.77 -12.09
N ILE A 78 9.05 0.22 -12.69
CA ILE A 78 8.27 0.92 -13.72
C ILE A 78 7.67 2.19 -13.14
N ASN A 79 7.19 2.14 -11.89
CA ASN A 79 6.70 3.27 -11.11
C ASN A 79 5.69 4.12 -11.89
N GLU A 80 4.68 3.47 -12.48
CA GLU A 80 3.67 4.12 -13.32
C GLU A 80 2.83 5.09 -12.48
N GLU A 81 2.79 6.35 -12.92
CA GLU A 81 2.04 7.40 -12.22
C GLU A 81 0.53 7.25 -12.41
N PHE A 82 -0.22 7.58 -11.36
CA PHE A 82 -1.69 7.49 -11.33
C PHE A 82 -2.23 6.09 -11.62
N ASP A 83 -1.41 5.05 -11.42
CA ASP A 83 -1.77 3.65 -11.58
C ASP A 83 -2.08 2.96 -10.23
N THR A 84 -3.28 2.39 -10.13
CA THR A 84 -3.73 1.71 -8.92
C THR A 84 -2.98 0.40 -8.68
N VAL A 85 -2.52 -0.28 -9.74
CA VAL A 85 -1.75 -1.53 -9.63
C VAL A 85 -0.39 -1.24 -9.00
N THR A 86 0.27 -0.15 -9.41
CA THR A 86 1.51 0.34 -8.81
C THR A 86 1.32 0.70 -7.33
N SER A 87 0.19 1.34 -6.98
CA SER A 87 -0.12 1.62 -5.56
C SER A 87 -0.30 0.35 -4.74
N CYS A 88 -1.02 -0.64 -5.26
CA CYS A 88 -1.16 -1.94 -4.61
C CYS A 88 0.20 -2.64 -4.44
N ALA A 89 1.07 -2.57 -5.46
CA ALA A 89 2.41 -3.15 -5.42
C ALA A 89 3.29 -2.48 -4.36
N GLY A 90 3.24 -1.16 -4.22
CA GLY A 90 3.95 -0.43 -3.16
C GLY A 90 3.55 -0.91 -1.76
N LYS A 91 2.25 -1.07 -1.50
CA LYS A 91 1.74 -1.61 -0.23
C LYS A 91 2.18 -3.05 0.00
N ALA A 92 2.06 -3.91 -1.01
CA ALA A 92 2.45 -5.32 -0.92
C ALA A 92 3.97 -5.47 -0.72
N LEU A 93 4.78 -4.63 -1.38
CA LEU A 93 6.24 -4.67 -1.27
C LEU A 93 6.71 -4.39 0.17
N ILE A 94 6.13 -3.39 0.85
CA ILE A 94 6.39 -3.15 2.27
C ILE A 94 6.08 -4.41 3.09
N ARG A 95 4.95 -5.07 2.84
CA ARG A 95 4.51 -6.23 3.60
C ARG A 95 5.43 -7.44 3.42
N VAL A 96 5.79 -7.76 2.18
CA VAL A 96 6.61 -8.95 1.88
C VAL A 96 8.08 -8.76 2.23
N LYS A 97 8.59 -7.53 2.32
CA LYS A 97 10.01 -7.27 2.62
C LYS A 97 10.28 -6.98 4.10
N ARG A 98 9.30 -6.48 4.83
CA ARG A 98 9.48 -6.18 6.26
C ARG A 98 9.71 -7.44 7.08
N LYS A 99 10.57 -7.34 8.09
CA LYS A 99 10.78 -8.37 9.11
C LYS A 99 9.66 -8.36 10.15
N ASP A 100 9.25 -7.16 10.53
CA ASP A 100 8.18 -6.90 11.51
C ASP A 100 7.53 -5.53 11.24
N LYS A 101 6.69 -5.06 12.16
CA LYS A 101 5.98 -3.76 12.02
C LYS A 101 6.86 -2.53 12.25
N SER A 102 8.08 -2.68 12.71
CA SER A 102 9.04 -1.58 12.85
C SER A 102 9.90 -1.40 11.61
N ASP A 103 10.01 -2.43 10.77
CA ASP A 103 10.88 -2.44 9.60
C ASP A 103 10.27 -1.64 8.44
N VAL A 104 10.82 -0.47 8.21
CA VAL A 104 10.49 0.45 7.11
C VAL A 104 11.62 0.60 6.09
N SER A 105 12.61 -0.30 6.12
CA SER A 105 13.82 -0.24 5.30
C SER A 105 13.53 -0.11 3.80
N GLU A 106 12.53 -0.81 3.27
CA GLU A 106 12.15 -0.72 1.86
C GLU A 106 11.53 0.64 1.51
N LEU A 107 10.76 1.26 2.41
CA LEU A 107 10.27 2.62 2.22
C LEU A 107 11.42 3.62 2.21
N LEU A 108 12.32 3.56 3.20
CA LEU A 108 13.47 4.46 3.32
C LEU A 108 14.36 4.41 2.07
N LYS A 109 14.59 3.23 1.52
CA LYS A 109 15.34 3.03 0.27
C LYS A 109 14.74 3.79 -0.91
N ARG A 110 13.41 3.98 -0.93
CA ARG A 110 12.69 4.54 -2.08
C ARG A 110 12.17 5.96 -1.87
N LEU A 111 12.34 6.55 -0.70
CA LEU A 111 11.78 7.87 -0.36
C LEU A 111 12.04 8.96 -1.43
N ASN A 112 13.25 8.97 -2.02
CA ASN A 112 13.66 9.99 -2.98
C ASN A 112 13.32 9.63 -4.45
N THR A 113 12.85 8.43 -4.73
CA THR A 113 12.61 7.93 -6.09
C THR A 113 11.18 7.47 -6.33
N MET A 114 10.38 7.35 -5.29
CA MET A 114 8.99 6.94 -5.41
C MET A 114 8.16 8.03 -6.10
N GLY A 115 7.44 7.65 -7.17
CA GLY A 115 6.42 8.48 -7.78
C GLY A 115 5.12 8.48 -6.96
N TYR A 116 4.08 9.14 -7.51
CA TYR A 116 2.79 9.28 -6.83
C TYR A 116 2.18 7.95 -6.40
N SER A 117 2.00 7.02 -7.35
CA SER A 117 1.29 5.76 -7.10
C SER A 117 2.04 4.85 -6.14
N LEU A 118 3.35 4.66 -6.38
CA LEU A 118 4.19 3.84 -5.52
C LEU A 118 4.23 4.41 -4.10
N GLY A 119 4.49 5.71 -3.97
CA GLY A 119 4.53 6.41 -2.68
C GLY A 119 3.21 6.34 -1.94
N TYR A 120 2.07 6.51 -2.64
CA TYR A 120 0.75 6.34 -2.04
C TYR A 120 0.60 4.95 -1.40
N GLY A 121 0.93 3.89 -2.14
CA GLY A 121 0.82 2.52 -1.65
C GLY A 121 1.74 2.21 -0.47
N MET A 122 3.01 2.63 -0.56
CA MET A 122 4.00 2.41 0.50
C MET A 122 3.63 3.14 1.80
N LEU A 123 3.22 4.41 1.70
CA LEU A 123 2.78 5.20 2.86
C LEU A 123 1.46 4.68 3.44
N ASP A 124 0.54 4.18 2.60
CA ASP A 124 -0.71 3.59 3.06
C ASP A 124 -0.48 2.30 3.88
N ALA A 125 0.59 1.54 3.59
CA ALA A 125 0.98 0.39 4.41
C ALA A 125 1.25 0.78 5.86
N LEU A 126 1.89 1.93 6.11
CA LEU A 126 2.21 2.40 7.46
C LEU A 126 0.96 2.55 8.33
N GLY A 127 -0.05 3.25 7.80
CA GLY A 127 -1.30 3.49 8.51
C GLY A 127 -2.19 2.26 8.58
N TYR A 128 -2.31 1.54 7.45
CA TYR A 128 -3.19 0.37 7.36
C TYR A 128 -2.75 -0.77 8.28
N ASP A 129 -1.44 -1.04 8.33
CA ASP A 129 -0.86 -2.12 9.13
C ASP A 129 -0.45 -1.65 10.54
N LYS A 130 -0.65 -0.37 10.86
CA LYS A 130 -0.25 0.25 12.13
C LYS A 130 1.22 0.00 12.43
N MET A 131 2.09 0.33 11.48
CA MET A 131 3.53 0.16 11.62
C MET A 131 4.10 1.09 12.69
N GLN A 132 5.18 0.65 13.34
CA GLN A 132 5.83 1.33 14.47
C GLN A 132 7.33 1.49 14.20
N PRO A 133 7.73 2.39 13.29
CA PRO A 133 9.15 2.65 13.01
C PRO A 133 9.89 3.22 14.22
N SER A 134 11.21 3.26 14.15
CA SER A 134 12.02 3.97 15.14
C SER A 134 11.76 5.49 15.07
N ASN A 135 12.06 6.21 16.15
CA ASN A 135 11.90 7.67 16.18
C ASN A 135 12.75 8.38 15.12
N GLU A 136 13.90 7.83 14.75
CA GLU A 136 14.77 8.33 13.70
C GLU A 136 14.13 8.13 12.31
N ASP A 137 13.61 6.93 12.05
CA ASP A 137 12.90 6.63 10.81
C ASP A 137 11.66 7.49 10.63
N ILE A 138 10.89 7.71 11.72
CA ILE A 138 9.71 8.58 11.70
C ILE A 138 10.09 9.99 11.24
N ARG A 139 11.16 10.59 11.79
CA ARG A 139 11.65 11.91 11.37
C ARG A 139 12.04 11.91 9.91
N THR A 140 12.85 10.93 9.49
CA THR A 140 13.32 10.80 8.10
C THR A 140 12.15 10.70 7.12
N ILE A 141 11.12 9.90 7.44
CA ILE A 141 9.93 9.75 6.59
C ILE A 141 9.15 11.06 6.54
N ILE A 142 8.91 11.70 7.67
CA ILE A 142 8.15 12.96 7.73
C ILE A 142 8.86 14.06 6.94
N ASP A 143 10.17 14.22 7.11
CA ASP A 143 10.95 15.22 6.39
C ASP A 143 10.90 15.02 4.88
N ALA A 144 11.06 13.78 4.42
CA ALA A 144 11.03 13.45 3.00
C ALA A 144 9.66 13.67 2.35
N VAL A 145 8.57 13.47 3.10
CA VAL A 145 7.20 13.55 2.55
C VAL A 145 6.41 14.78 3.02
N TRP A 146 7.05 15.74 3.66
CA TRP A 146 6.40 16.94 4.23
C TRP A 146 5.45 17.62 3.24
N ASP A 147 5.91 17.84 2.04
CA ASP A 147 5.13 18.44 0.93
C ASP A 147 4.80 17.45 -0.20
N PHE A 148 5.03 16.16 0.00
CA PHE A 148 4.80 15.15 -1.03
C PHE A 148 3.34 15.12 -1.45
N GLY A 149 3.10 15.33 -2.73
CA GLY A 149 1.76 15.36 -3.30
C GLY A 149 0.95 16.62 -2.99
N LYS A 150 1.55 17.71 -2.53
CA LYS A 150 0.87 18.97 -2.22
C LYS A 150 0.14 19.60 -3.40
N ASN A 151 0.65 19.40 -4.62
CA ASN A 151 0.15 20.00 -5.86
C ASN A 151 -0.60 19.00 -6.76
N ILE A 152 -1.09 17.90 -6.21
CA ILE A 152 -1.84 16.91 -6.98
C ILE A 152 -3.19 17.49 -7.36
N GLY A 153 -3.58 17.29 -8.62
CA GLY A 153 -4.82 17.80 -9.19
C GLY A 153 -6.07 17.36 -8.42
N LYS A 154 -7.14 18.12 -8.55
CA LYS A 154 -8.44 17.80 -7.92
C LYS A 154 -8.90 16.39 -8.32
N GLY A 155 -9.34 15.62 -7.35
CA GLY A 155 -9.86 14.25 -7.55
C GLY A 155 -8.91 13.13 -7.16
N PHE A 156 -7.65 13.44 -6.83
CA PHE A 156 -6.69 12.46 -6.30
C PHE A 156 -6.50 12.64 -4.78
N CYS A 157 -6.42 11.53 -4.07
CA CYS A 157 -6.09 11.54 -2.65
C CYS A 157 -4.58 11.81 -2.48
N ALA A 158 -4.20 12.70 -1.57
CA ALA A 158 -2.79 13.00 -1.36
C ALA A 158 -2.01 11.74 -0.93
N PRO A 159 -0.83 11.43 -1.53
CA PRO A 159 -0.08 10.22 -1.21
C PRO A 159 0.27 10.10 0.26
N ARG A 160 0.50 11.22 0.94
CA ARG A 160 0.79 11.28 2.39
C ARG A 160 -0.38 10.88 3.30
N TYR A 161 -1.57 10.63 2.74
CA TYR A 161 -2.76 10.24 3.51
C TYR A 161 -2.51 9.06 4.45
N GLY A 162 -1.88 7.99 3.95
CA GLY A 162 -1.54 6.80 4.75
C GLY A 162 -0.56 7.12 5.87
N LEU A 163 0.43 8.00 5.64
CA LEU A 163 1.35 8.47 6.65
C LEU A 163 0.62 9.25 7.75
N VAL A 164 -0.27 10.17 7.36
CA VAL A 164 -1.07 10.95 8.31
C VAL A 164 -1.88 10.02 9.21
N ALA A 165 -2.45 8.94 8.66
CA ALA A 165 -3.16 7.94 9.45
C ALA A 165 -2.23 7.13 10.38
N ALA A 166 -1.00 6.85 9.97
CA ALA A 166 0.00 6.14 10.79
C ALA A 166 0.40 6.96 12.03
N CYS A 167 0.49 8.28 11.91
CA CYS A 167 0.84 9.20 12.99
C CYS A 167 -0.03 9.05 14.23
N ALA A 168 -1.25 8.50 14.12
CA ALA A 168 -2.13 8.24 15.26
C ALA A 168 -1.53 7.28 16.31
N GLY A 169 -0.55 6.45 15.93
CA GLY A 169 0.10 5.50 16.83
C GLY A 169 1.53 5.86 17.19
N TRP A 170 2.05 6.99 16.70
CA TRP A 170 3.43 7.40 16.90
C TRP A 170 3.56 8.41 18.02
N GLU A 171 4.79 8.63 18.49
CA GLU A 171 5.09 9.59 19.56
C GLU A 171 4.59 11.00 19.18
N PRO A 172 3.66 11.61 19.96
CA PRO A 172 3.02 12.88 19.60
C PRO A 172 4.02 14.03 19.36
N SER A 173 5.13 14.05 20.09
CA SER A 173 6.16 15.10 19.94
C SER A 173 6.86 15.07 18.58
N LEU A 174 6.89 13.92 17.90
CA LEU A 174 7.51 13.74 16.59
C LEU A 174 6.59 14.13 15.44
N VAL A 175 5.28 13.99 15.63
CA VAL A 175 4.29 14.06 14.52
C VAL A 175 3.43 15.33 14.58
N ARG A 176 3.41 16.05 15.71
CA ARG A 176 2.49 17.15 15.95
C ARG A 176 2.58 18.24 14.88
N ASP A 177 3.78 18.73 14.58
CA ASP A 177 3.97 19.84 13.64
C ASP A 177 3.58 19.43 12.21
N PHE A 178 3.92 18.21 11.80
CA PHE A 178 3.48 17.64 10.53
C PHE A 178 1.97 17.53 10.44
N LEU A 179 1.30 17.05 11.49
CA LEU A 179 -0.16 16.95 11.51
C LEU A 179 -0.84 18.33 11.47
N LEU A 180 -0.31 19.32 12.18
CA LEU A 180 -0.81 20.70 12.12
C LEU A 180 -0.61 21.31 10.72
N HIS A 181 0.53 21.05 10.08
CA HIS A 181 0.77 21.44 8.69
C HIS A 181 -0.23 20.77 7.75
N CYS A 182 -0.51 19.48 7.93
CA CYS A 182 -1.53 18.76 7.13
C CYS A 182 -2.95 19.32 7.33
N ILE A 183 -3.30 19.78 8.53
CA ILE A 183 -4.58 20.45 8.80
C ILE A 183 -4.65 21.79 8.06
N ALA A 184 -3.57 22.57 8.06
CA ALA A 184 -3.53 23.87 7.43
C ALA A 184 -3.55 23.81 5.89
N THR A 185 -2.83 22.84 5.31
CA THR A 185 -2.54 22.79 3.87
C THR A 185 -3.19 21.63 3.11
N GLY A 186 -3.68 20.60 3.80
CA GLY A 186 -4.26 19.40 3.20
C GLY A 186 -5.63 19.63 2.58
N ASP A 187 -6.04 18.73 1.71
CA ASP A 187 -7.44 18.59 1.27
C ASP A 187 -8.36 18.10 2.41
N VAL A 188 -9.66 18.08 2.18
CA VAL A 188 -10.65 17.68 3.20
C VAL A 188 -10.37 16.30 3.81
N PRO A 189 -10.07 15.24 3.02
CA PRO A 189 -9.72 13.94 3.56
C PRO A 189 -8.48 13.97 4.47
N VAL A 190 -7.41 14.62 4.04
CA VAL A 190 -6.16 14.72 4.82
C VAL A 190 -6.37 15.48 6.12
N LYS A 191 -7.10 16.61 6.08
CA LYS A 191 -7.45 17.39 7.29
C LYS A 191 -8.19 16.53 8.31
N TYR A 192 -9.23 15.84 7.88
CA TYR A 192 -10.03 14.98 8.73
C TYR A 192 -9.19 13.88 9.41
N VAL A 193 -8.29 13.23 8.66
CA VAL A 193 -7.42 12.20 9.23
C VAL A 193 -6.40 12.81 10.19
N ALA A 194 -5.79 13.95 9.85
CA ALA A 194 -4.82 14.63 10.72
C ALA A 194 -5.44 15.04 12.07
N GLU A 195 -6.65 15.61 12.06
CA GLU A 195 -7.38 15.96 13.29
C GLU A 195 -7.67 14.75 14.19
N ASN A 196 -7.94 13.58 13.59
CA ASN A 196 -8.15 12.34 14.34
C ASN A 196 -6.81 11.77 14.84
N SER A 197 -5.77 11.82 14.03
CA SER A 197 -4.43 11.35 14.41
C SER A 197 -3.84 12.14 15.57
N LEU A 198 -4.08 13.47 15.65
CA LEU A 198 -3.72 14.27 16.84
C LEU A 198 -4.41 13.79 18.13
N LYS A 199 -5.53 13.10 18.02
CA LYS A 199 -6.28 12.50 19.15
C LYS A 199 -5.91 11.03 19.37
N GLY A 200 -4.88 10.51 18.69
CA GLY A 200 -4.48 9.11 18.73
C GLY A 200 -5.49 8.15 18.08
N LYS A 201 -6.36 8.64 17.19
CA LYS A 201 -7.42 7.83 16.57
C LYS A 201 -7.06 7.45 15.14
N TYR A 202 -6.89 6.16 14.89
CA TYR A 202 -6.76 5.64 13.53
C TYR A 202 -8.06 5.78 12.74
N VAL A 203 -8.00 6.45 11.61
CA VAL A 203 -9.11 6.60 10.68
C VAL A 203 -8.77 5.88 9.37
N ARG A 204 -9.72 5.10 8.86
CA ARG A 204 -9.66 4.53 7.52
C ARG A 204 -10.72 5.22 6.68
N LEU A 205 -10.31 5.89 5.62
CA LEU A 205 -11.25 6.24 4.54
C LEU A 205 -11.51 4.96 3.72
N ARG A 206 -12.76 4.68 3.46
CA ARG A 206 -13.21 3.59 2.60
C ARG A 206 -13.28 4.07 1.17
#